data_f8dd112261fa344129c43b1618bf0474
#
_entry.id   f8dd112261fa344129c43b1618bf0474
#
_cell.length_a   1.000
_cell.length_b   1.000
_cell.length_c   1.000
_cell.angle_alpha   90.00
_cell.angle_beta   90.00
_cell.angle_gamma   90.00
#
_symmetry.space_group_name_H-M   'P 1'
#
loop_
_entity.id
_entity.type
_entity.pdbx_description
1 polymer ?
#
loop_
_entity_poly.entity_id
_entity_poly.type
_entity_poly.pdbx_seq_one_letter_code
_entity_poly.pdbx_strand_id
1 'polypeptide(L)'
;DAFTAAGAYAMSCDLLPSEKPGPHYQGDVRDVLDAYDGIRKPRFDIMIAHPPCTHLAVSGARWFKEKASEQAEALEFVRMLMAAPIERIAIENPVSIISSRIRKPDQIIQPWQFGHGETKATCLRLKNLPKLVPSRIVEGREGKVWKMPPGPNRWRERSRTYPGIAEAMAAQWLCNSNPNFQAGGTL
;
A
#
# COMPACT_ATOMS: atom_id res chain seq x y z
N ASP A 1 4.52 1.35 11.45
CA ASP A 1 3.97 1.67 12.77
C ASP A 1 2.79 0.76 13.13
N ALA A 2 1.71 0.68 12.34
CA ALA A 2 0.52 -0.13 12.67
C ALA A 2 0.85 -1.62 12.84
N PHE A 3 1.64 -2.19 11.95
CA PHE A 3 2.06 -3.59 12.04
C PHE A 3 2.97 -3.86 13.23
N THR A 4 3.90 -2.95 13.53
CA THR A 4 4.75 -3.05 14.73
C THR A 4 3.93 -2.93 16.00
N ALA A 5 2.97 -2.01 16.05
CA ALA A 5 2.04 -1.89 17.18
C ALA A 5 1.17 -3.13 17.37
N ALA A 6 0.88 -3.86 16.30
CA ALA A 6 0.16 -5.14 16.34
C ALA A 6 1.08 -6.36 16.60
N GLY A 7 2.34 -6.15 16.98
CA GLY A 7 3.29 -7.19 17.38
C GLY A 7 4.06 -7.86 16.24
N ALA A 8 3.95 -7.37 15.00
CA ALA A 8 4.74 -7.88 13.88
C ALA A 8 6.14 -7.23 13.84
N TYR A 9 7.14 -8.00 13.39
CA TYR A 9 8.39 -7.40 12.93
C TYR A 9 8.15 -6.76 11.56
N ALA A 10 8.19 -5.45 11.48
CA ALA A 10 7.96 -4.71 10.26
C ALA A 10 9.18 -3.90 9.84
N MET A 11 9.54 -4.00 8.57
CA MET A 11 10.60 -3.22 7.92
C MET A 11 10.00 -2.42 6.77
N SER A 12 10.44 -1.18 6.60
CA SER A 12 10.11 -0.38 5.42
C SER A 12 11.28 -0.37 4.42
N CYS A 13 10.97 -0.17 3.15
CA CYS A 13 11.95 0.01 2.08
C CYS A 13 11.50 1.16 1.19
N ASP A 14 12.38 2.13 0.95
CA ASP A 14 12.16 3.28 0.06
C ASP A 14 13.51 3.81 -0.43
N LEU A 15 13.53 4.48 -1.56
CA LEU A 15 14.72 5.22 -2.04
C LEU A 15 15.04 6.42 -1.15
N LEU A 16 14.04 6.96 -0.45
CA LEU A 16 14.16 8.06 0.48
C LEU A 16 14.40 7.55 1.91
N PRO A 17 15.04 8.35 2.76
CA PRO A 17 15.20 8.02 4.18
C PRO A 17 13.84 7.95 4.88
N SER A 18 13.76 7.13 5.91
CA SER A 18 12.55 7.04 6.74
C SER A 18 12.31 8.34 7.52
N GLU A 19 11.04 8.76 7.59
CA GLU A 19 10.62 9.88 8.42
C GLU A 19 10.41 9.50 9.89
N LYS A 20 10.42 8.21 10.19
CA LYS A 20 10.15 7.67 11.53
C LYS A 20 11.21 6.65 11.93
N PRO A 21 11.49 6.50 13.22
CA PRO A 21 12.40 5.47 13.70
C PRO A 21 11.82 4.07 13.42
N GLY A 22 12.73 3.10 13.24
CA GLY A 22 12.39 1.70 12.99
C GLY A 22 13.26 1.07 11.90
N PRO A 23 13.14 -0.24 11.69
CA PRO A 23 13.86 -0.92 10.62
C PRO A 23 13.50 -0.35 9.25
N HIS A 24 14.50 0.16 8.54
CA HIS A 24 14.35 0.76 7.23
C HIS A 24 15.53 0.41 6.33
N TYR A 25 15.23 -0.06 5.13
CA TYR A 25 16.20 -0.20 4.06
C TYR A 25 16.04 0.98 3.10
N GLN A 26 17.06 1.84 3.05
CA GLN A 26 17.09 2.94 2.08
C GLN A 26 17.76 2.44 0.81
N GLY A 27 16.97 2.12 -0.20
CA GLY A 27 17.43 1.58 -1.47
C GLY A 27 16.31 1.04 -2.33
N ASP A 28 16.67 0.39 -3.43
CA ASP A 28 15.69 -0.23 -4.32
C ASP A 28 15.10 -1.49 -3.66
N VAL A 29 13.79 -1.65 -3.76
CA VAL A 29 13.10 -2.84 -3.25
C VAL A 29 13.55 -4.13 -3.95
N ARG A 30 14.08 -4.03 -5.18
CA ARG A 30 14.67 -5.17 -5.90
C ARG A 30 15.82 -5.78 -5.11
N ASP A 31 16.66 -4.96 -4.49
CA ASP A 31 17.79 -5.44 -3.66
C ASP A 31 17.27 -6.28 -2.48
N VAL A 32 16.15 -5.86 -1.88
CA VAL A 32 15.51 -6.60 -0.78
C VAL A 32 14.90 -7.90 -1.29
N LEU A 33 14.23 -7.88 -2.44
CA LEU A 33 13.58 -9.05 -3.02
C LEU A 33 14.61 -10.06 -3.56
N ASP A 34 15.69 -9.61 -4.21
CA ASP A 34 16.77 -10.45 -4.73
C ASP A 34 17.61 -11.07 -3.61
N ALA A 35 17.77 -10.33 -2.52
CA ALA A 35 18.37 -10.86 -1.31
C ALA A 35 17.51 -11.94 -0.63
N TYR A 36 16.26 -12.07 -1.04
CA TYR A 36 15.30 -13.05 -0.57
C TYR A 36 15.38 -14.34 -1.42
N ASP A 37 16.34 -15.20 -1.13
CA ASP A 37 16.53 -16.49 -1.82
C ASP A 37 15.65 -17.64 -1.28
N GLY A 38 14.78 -17.33 -0.33
CA GLY A 38 13.86 -18.28 0.29
C GLY A 38 14.51 -19.28 1.26
N ILE A 39 15.84 -19.33 1.36
CA ILE A 39 16.58 -20.35 2.12
C ILE A 39 17.33 -19.76 3.33
N ARG A 40 17.88 -18.58 3.21
CA ARG A 40 18.87 -18.04 4.17
C ARG A 40 18.49 -16.75 4.89
N LYS A 41 17.33 -16.13 4.61
CA LYS A 41 16.97 -14.80 5.11
C LYS A 41 15.56 -14.75 5.71
N PRO A 42 15.27 -13.72 6.52
CA PRO A 42 13.95 -13.61 7.13
C PRO A 42 12.88 -13.65 6.05
N ARG A 43 12.01 -14.64 6.14
CA ARG A 43 10.88 -14.80 5.24
C ARG A 43 9.86 -13.70 5.54
N PHE A 44 9.58 -12.86 4.58
CA PHE A 44 8.46 -11.94 4.70
C PHE A 44 7.15 -12.68 4.48
N ASP A 45 6.29 -12.66 5.49
CA ASP A 45 4.97 -13.28 5.40
C ASP A 45 3.99 -12.42 4.62
N ILE A 46 4.21 -11.11 4.62
CA ILE A 46 3.36 -10.13 3.95
C ILE A 46 4.19 -8.97 3.39
N MET A 47 3.82 -8.52 2.21
CA MET A 47 4.29 -7.28 1.61
C MET A 47 3.12 -6.34 1.32
N ILE A 48 3.26 -5.10 1.74
CA ILE A 48 2.36 -4.01 1.33
C ILE A 48 3.19 -3.03 0.51
N ALA A 49 2.86 -2.89 -0.76
CA ALA A 49 3.62 -2.06 -1.68
C ALA A 49 2.79 -0.88 -2.20
N HIS A 50 3.44 0.28 -2.25
CA HIS A 50 2.89 1.55 -2.73
C HIS A 50 3.71 2.03 -3.94
N PRO A 51 3.60 1.38 -5.10
CA PRO A 51 4.40 1.76 -6.27
C PRO A 51 4.09 3.18 -6.71
N PRO A 52 5.10 3.91 -7.25
CA PRO A 52 4.92 5.27 -7.73
C PRO A 52 3.76 5.39 -8.72
N CYS A 53 2.82 6.29 -8.45
CA CYS A 53 1.63 6.47 -9.27
C CYS A 53 1.76 7.58 -10.33
N THR A 54 2.89 8.27 -10.40
CA THR A 54 3.10 9.47 -11.23
C THR A 54 2.79 9.24 -12.72
N HIS A 55 3.17 8.08 -13.25
CA HIS A 55 2.94 7.71 -14.65
C HIS A 55 1.70 6.82 -14.86
N LEU A 56 1.01 6.44 -13.80
CA LEU A 56 -0.07 5.45 -13.82
C LEU A 56 -1.44 6.03 -13.48
N ALA A 57 -1.50 7.06 -12.60
CA ALA A 57 -2.76 7.62 -12.11
C ALA A 57 -3.53 8.33 -13.22
N VAL A 58 -4.83 8.05 -13.32
CA VAL A 58 -5.71 8.67 -14.33
C VAL A 58 -5.80 10.20 -14.21
N SER A 59 -5.50 10.77 -13.04
CA SER A 59 -5.40 12.22 -12.86
C SER A 59 -4.29 12.87 -13.72
N GLY A 60 -3.33 12.09 -14.22
CA GLY A 60 -2.28 12.51 -15.14
C GLY A 60 -2.50 12.11 -16.59
N ALA A 61 -3.68 11.60 -16.98
CA ALA A 61 -3.94 10.96 -18.26
C ALA A 61 -3.65 11.87 -19.48
N ARG A 62 -3.78 13.18 -19.35
CA ARG A 62 -3.46 14.15 -20.42
C ARG A 62 -1.99 14.07 -20.90
N TRP A 63 -1.09 13.57 -20.05
CA TRP A 63 0.34 13.46 -20.35
C TRP A 63 0.79 12.06 -20.77
N PHE A 64 -0.13 11.09 -20.90
CA PHE A 64 0.21 9.68 -21.13
C PHE A 64 0.91 9.46 -22.48
N LYS A 65 0.57 10.24 -23.51
CA LYS A 65 1.21 10.10 -24.84
C LYS A 65 2.70 10.44 -24.80
N GLU A 66 3.08 11.44 -24.00
CA GLU A 66 4.46 11.92 -23.89
C GLU A 66 5.33 11.07 -22.98
N LYS A 67 4.71 10.17 -22.19
CA LYS A 67 5.36 9.37 -21.15
C LYS A 67 5.14 7.88 -21.31
N ALA A 68 5.08 7.42 -22.56
CA ALA A 68 4.79 6.02 -22.87
C ALA A 68 5.87 5.05 -22.34
N SER A 69 7.15 5.46 -22.41
CA SER A 69 8.27 4.67 -21.90
C SER A 69 8.22 4.53 -20.38
N GLU A 70 8.14 5.65 -19.68
CA GLU A 70 8.07 5.68 -18.20
C GLU A 70 6.82 4.97 -17.68
N GLN A 71 5.73 5.01 -18.47
CA GLN A 71 4.51 4.28 -18.15
C GLN A 71 4.70 2.77 -18.29
N ALA A 72 5.42 2.32 -19.33
CA ALA A 72 5.74 0.90 -19.51
C ALA A 72 6.62 0.37 -18.37
N GLU A 73 7.65 1.13 -18.02
CA GLU A 73 8.55 0.79 -16.88
C GLU A 73 7.78 0.74 -15.55
N ALA A 74 6.90 1.71 -15.30
CA ALA A 74 6.07 1.73 -14.10
C ALA A 74 5.10 0.54 -14.04
N LEU A 75 4.53 0.11 -15.16
CA LEU A 75 3.69 -1.08 -15.22
C LEU A 75 4.49 -2.35 -14.99
N GLU A 76 5.72 -2.44 -15.53
CA GLU A 76 6.60 -3.59 -15.30
C GLU A 76 7.02 -3.69 -13.85
N PHE A 77 7.31 -2.55 -13.22
CA PHE A 77 7.59 -2.51 -11.78
C PHE A 77 6.42 -3.04 -10.93
N VAL A 78 5.18 -2.67 -11.30
CA VAL A 78 3.99 -3.23 -10.62
C VAL A 78 3.88 -4.73 -10.84
N ARG A 79 4.16 -5.25 -12.06
CA ARG A 79 4.14 -6.70 -12.32
C ARG A 79 5.17 -7.43 -11.49
N MET A 80 6.38 -6.89 -11.40
CA MET A 80 7.46 -7.43 -10.57
C MET A 80 7.05 -7.53 -9.10
N LEU A 81 6.47 -6.48 -8.54
CA LEU A 81 5.98 -6.50 -7.15
C LEU A 81 4.88 -7.55 -6.95
N MET A 82 3.94 -7.66 -7.91
CA MET A 82 2.86 -8.67 -7.83
C MET A 82 3.37 -10.11 -7.94
N ALA A 83 4.48 -10.32 -8.65
CA ALA A 83 5.12 -11.61 -8.85
C ALA A 83 6.13 -11.98 -7.74
N ALA A 84 6.40 -11.07 -6.81
CA ALA A 84 7.36 -11.31 -5.74
C ALA A 84 7.09 -12.64 -5.00
N PRO A 85 8.16 -13.38 -4.59
CA PRO A 85 8.05 -14.69 -3.94
C PRO A 85 7.59 -14.57 -2.47
N ILE A 86 6.64 -13.69 -2.22
CA ILE A 86 6.01 -13.46 -0.91
C ILE A 86 4.59 -14.02 -0.99
N GLU A 87 4.19 -14.72 0.07
CA GLU A 87 2.92 -15.44 0.08
C GLU A 87 1.72 -14.50 0.03
N ARG A 88 1.76 -13.41 0.80
CA ARG A 88 0.67 -12.45 0.92
C ARG A 88 1.13 -11.07 0.46
N ILE A 89 0.45 -10.51 -0.53
CA ILE A 89 0.83 -9.22 -1.11
C ILE A 89 -0.40 -8.33 -1.24
N ALA A 90 -0.25 -7.07 -0.86
CA ALA A 90 -1.18 -6.00 -1.16
C ALA A 90 -0.46 -4.91 -1.97
N ILE A 91 -0.96 -4.60 -3.16
CA ILE A 91 -0.54 -3.43 -3.93
C ILE A 91 -1.58 -2.33 -3.76
N GLU A 92 -1.18 -1.24 -3.15
CA GLU A 92 -1.99 -0.04 -2.97
C GLU A 92 -1.66 0.99 -4.05
N ASN A 93 -2.69 1.51 -4.70
CA ASN A 93 -2.51 2.52 -5.73
C ASN A 93 -3.80 3.34 -5.92
N PRO A 94 -3.76 4.61 -6.31
CA PRO A 94 -4.97 5.33 -6.71
C PRO A 94 -5.60 4.71 -7.96
N VAL A 95 -6.77 5.19 -8.36
CA VAL A 95 -7.39 4.81 -9.64
C VAL A 95 -6.41 5.09 -10.78
N SER A 96 -6.07 4.06 -11.53
CA SER A 96 -4.94 4.08 -12.47
C SER A 96 -5.15 3.14 -13.65
N ILE A 97 -4.29 3.26 -14.66
CA ILE A 97 -4.28 2.38 -15.83
C ILE A 97 -3.87 0.94 -15.51
N ILE A 98 -3.38 0.65 -14.31
CA ILE A 98 -3.14 -0.73 -13.86
C ILE A 98 -4.41 -1.57 -14.07
N SER A 99 -5.59 -0.97 -13.87
CA SER A 99 -6.88 -1.66 -14.01
C SER A 99 -7.16 -2.17 -15.42
N SER A 100 -6.69 -1.48 -16.46
CA SER A 100 -6.85 -1.83 -17.87
C SER A 100 -5.64 -2.54 -18.47
N ARG A 101 -4.45 -2.37 -17.90
CA ARG A 101 -3.19 -2.86 -18.46
C ARG A 101 -2.65 -4.13 -17.75
N ILE A 102 -3.06 -4.38 -16.51
CA ILE A 102 -2.64 -5.55 -15.74
C ILE A 102 -3.87 -6.31 -15.24
N ARG A 103 -4.55 -5.78 -14.23
CA ARG A 103 -5.80 -6.34 -13.72
C ARG A 103 -6.60 -5.34 -12.87
N LYS A 104 -7.91 -5.55 -12.78
CA LYS A 104 -8.78 -4.77 -11.91
C LYS A 104 -8.37 -4.93 -10.43
N PRO A 105 -8.65 -3.92 -9.57
CA PRO A 105 -8.46 -4.08 -8.13
C PRO A 105 -9.46 -5.11 -7.57
N ASP A 106 -9.06 -5.82 -6.53
CA ASP A 106 -9.93 -6.73 -5.78
C ASP A 106 -10.90 -5.93 -4.91
N GLN A 107 -10.46 -4.74 -4.48
CA GLN A 107 -11.23 -3.82 -3.66
C GLN A 107 -10.85 -2.36 -3.92
N ILE A 108 -11.82 -1.47 -3.79
CA ILE A 108 -11.59 -0.02 -3.69
C ILE A 108 -12.10 0.41 -2.34
N ILE A 109 -11.23 1.05 -1.56
CA ILE A 109 -11.53 1.55 -0.22
C ILE A 109 -11.50 3.08 -0.18
N GLN A 110 -12.09 3.62 0.88
CA GLN A 110 -12.17 5.05 1.13
C GLN A 110 -11.80 5.34 2.59
N PRO A 111 -11.13 6.47 2.89
CA PRO A 111 -10.76 6.83 4.26
C PRO A 111 -11.94 6.90 5.23
N TRP A 112 -13.11 7.33 4.77
CA TRP A 112 -14.31 7.40 5.62
C TRP A 112 -14.81 6.05 6.13
N GLN A 113 -14.39 4.95 5.53
CA GLN A 113 -14.66 3.59 6.00
C GLN A 113 -13.79 3.21 7.21
N PHE A 114 -12.74 3.99 7.47
CA PHE A 114 -11.69 3.72 8.45
C PHE A 114 -11.42 4.91 9.38
N GLY A 115 -12.46 5.70 9.70
CA GLY A 115 -12.40 6.73 10.72
C GLY A 115 -11.96 8.12 10.25
N HIS A 116 -11.83 8.37 8.94
CA HIS A 116 -11.40 9.66 8.39
C HIS A 116 -12.46 10.21 7.44
N GLY A 117 -13.11 11.33 7.76
CA GLY A 117 -14.20 11.94 6.99
C GLY A 117 -13.80 12.48 5.60
N GLU A 118 -12.97 11.76 4.88
CA GLU A 118 -12.36 12.17 3.62
C GLU A 118 -12.59 11.16 2.49
N THR A 119 -12.43 11.64 1.26
CA THR A 119 -12.46 10.80 0.05
C THR A 119 -11.08 10.75 -0.60
N LYS A 120 -10.57 9.54 -0.76
CA LYS A 120 -9.37 9.21 -1.52
C LYS A 120 -9.52 7.77 -1.99
N ALA A 121 -10.10 7.56 -3.17
CA ALA A 121 -10.29 6.22 -3.72
C ALA A 121 -8.94 5.49 -3.84
N THR A 122 -8.79 4.44 -3.06
CA THR A 122 -7.58 3.63 -2.96
C THR A 122 -7.89 2.22 -3.45
N CYS A 123 -7.21 1.83 -4.53
CA CYS A 123 -7.34 0.51 -5.14
C CYS A 123 -6.39 -0.47 -4.47
N LEU A 124 -6.92 -1.59 -3.99
CA LEU A 124 -6.14 -2.70 -3.44
C LEU A 124 -6.16 -3.88 -4.42
N ARG A 125 -4.97 -4.39 -4.75
CA ARG A 125 -4.78 -5.65 -5.46
C ARG A 125 -4.13 -6.63 -4.52
N LEU A 126 -4.84 -7.71 -4.24
CA LEU A 126 -4.54 -8.64 -3.16
C LEU A 126 -4.08 -9.99 -3.72
N LYS A 127 -3.06 -10.57 -3.10
CA LYS A 127 -2.64 -11.96 -3.26
C LYS A 127 -2.72 -12.62 -1.89
N ASN A 128 -3.55 -13.63 -1.76
CA ASN A 128 -3.78 -14.40 -0.53
C ASN A 128 -4.10 -13.54 0.72
N LEU A 129 -4.78 -12.43 0.51
CA LEU A 129 -5.26 -11.54 1.56
C LEU A 129 -6.77 -11.34 1.42
N PRO A 130 -7.52 -11.31 2.53
CA PRO A 130 -8.93 -11.00 2.50
C PRO A 130 -9.15 -9.51 2.18
N LYS A 131 -10.31 -9.19 1.64
CA LYS A 131 -10.75 -7.80 1.52
C LYS A 131 -10.90 -7.17 2.89
N LEU A 132 -10.55 -5.90 3.00
CA LEU A 132 -10.70 -5.15 4.25
C LEU A 132 -12.18 -4.89 4.54
N VAL A 133 -12.58 -5.18 5.76
CA VAL A 133 -13.87 -4.78 6.32
C VAL A 133 -13.73 -3.38 6.91
N PRO A 134 -14.67 -2.46 6.63
CA PRO A 134 -14.68 -1.15 7.29
C PRO A 134 -14.61 -1.27 8.81
N SER A 135 -13.64 -0.61 9.44
CA SER A 135 -13.44 -0.68 10.89
C SER A 135 -14.21 0.43 11.63
N ARG A 136 -14.39 1.59 10.99
CA ARG A 136 -15.08 2.74 11.59
C ARG A 136 -15.64 3.63 10.49
N ILE A 137 -16.92 3.46 10.20
CA ILE A 137 -17.63 4.31 9.24
C ILE A 137 -17.93 5.65 9.92
N VAL A 138 -17.49 6.74 9.30
CA VAL A 138 -17.75 8.10 9.78
C VAL A 138 -18.49 8.91 8.71
N GLU A 139 -19.20 9.93 9.14
CA GLU A 139 -19.79 10.92 8.26
C GLU A 139 -18.70 11.87 7.72
N GLY A 140 -19.05 12.65 6.71
CA GLY A 140 -18.12 13.51 6.00
C GLY A 140 -17.52 12.85 4.76
N ARG A 141 -17.31 13.63 3.74
CA ARG A 141 -16.81 13.18 2.42
C ARG A 141 -15.96 14.28 1.78
N GLU A 142 -15.04 14.84 2.57
CA GLU A 142 -14.22 15.93 2.08
C GLU A 142 -13.15 15.44 1.10
N GLY A 143 -13.05 16.11 -0.03
CA GLY A 143 -12.02 15.84 -1.03
C GLY A 143 -10.73 16.64 -0.79
N LYS A 144 -10.08 16.50 0.38
CA LYS A 144 -8.89 17.28 0.73
C LYS A 144 -7.73 17.06 -0.22
N VAL A 145 -7.48 15.81 -0.60
CA VAL A 145 -6.31 15.43 -1.41
C VAL A 145 -6.30 16.09 -2.79
N TRP A 146 -7.44 16.18 -3.46
CA TRP A 146 -7.50 16.81 -4.78
C TRP A 146 -7.58 18.34 -4.71
N LYS A 147 -8.12 18.90 -3.63
CA LYS A 147 -8.18 20.35 -3.37
C LYS A 147 -6.86 20.94 -2.89
N MET A 148 -5.90 20.11 -2.55
CA MET A 148 -4.61 20.56 -2.01
C MET A 148 -3.88 21.47 -3.00
N PRO A 149 -3.47 22.68 -2.60
CA PRO A 149 -2.79 23.62 -3.48
C PRO A 149 -1.45 23.08 -3.98
N PRO A 150 -0.92 23.58 -5.09
CA PRO A 150 0.44 23.30 -5.51
C PRO A 150 1.45 23.69 -4.42
N GLY A 151 2.48 22.88 -4.23
CA GLY A 151 3.53 23.13 -3.25
C GLY A 151 4.56 21.99 -3.20
N PRO A 152 5.75 22.25 -2.63
CA PRO A 152 6.86 21.30 -2.63
C PRO A 152 6.53 19.99 -1.89
N ASN A 153 5.70 20.03 -0.86
CA ASN A 153 5.33 18.87 -0.06
C ASN A 153 4.01 18.20 -0.51
N ARG A 154 3.36 18.71 -1.57
CA ARG A 154 2.06 18.20 -2.03
C ARG A 154 2.08 16.71 -2.36
N TRP A 155 3.13 16.25 -3.03
CA TRP A 155 3.28 14.84 -3.40
C TRP A 155 3.36 13.95 -2.16
N ARG A 156 4.11 14.38 -1.15
CA ARG A 156 4.32 13.66 0.12
C ARG A 156 3.01 13.54 0.91
N GLU A 157 2.27 14.62 1.06
CA GLU A 157 0.97 14.61 1.76
C GLU A 157 -0.06 13.74 1.03
N ARG A 158 -0.05 13.77 -0.30
CA ARG A 158 -0.95 12.94 -1.12
C ARG A 158 -0.63 11.45 -1.09
N SER A 159 0.62 11.08 -0.90
CA SER A 159 1.05 9.67 -0.85
C SER A 159 0.76 8.99 0.48
N ARG A 160 0.61 9.75 1.56
CA ARG A 160 0.38 9.18 2.89
C ARG A 160 -0.83 8.26 2.96
N THR A 161 -0.64 7.10 3.58
CA THR A 161 -1.72 6.20 3.98
C THR A 161 -2.38 6.72 5.25
N TYR A 162 -3.70 6.70 5.30
CA TYR A 162 -4.46 7.10 6.48
C TYR A 162 -4.24 6.09 7.62
N PRO A 163 -3.99 6.55 8.87
CA PRO A 163 -3.72 5.67 10.00
C PRO A 163 -4.76 4.56 10.18
N GLY A 164 -6.06 4.87 10.13
CA GLY A 164 -7.11 3.88 10.29
C GLY A 164 -7.14 2.80 9.19
N ILE A 165 -6.64 3.10 7.98
CA ILE A 165 -6.46 2.09 6.93
C ILE A 165 -5.30 1.17 7.29
N ALA A 166 -4.17 1.72 7.72
CA ALA A 166 -3.01 0.94 8.13
C ALA A 166 -3.30 0.06 9.35
N GLU A 167 -4.05 0.56 10.32
CA GLU A 167 -4.52 -0.18 11.49
C GLU A 167 -5.46 -1.34 11.10
N ALA A 168 -6.40 -1.09 10.17
CA ALA A 168 -7.29 -2.13 9.67
C ALA A 168 -6.53 -3.22 8.90
N MET A 169 -5.52 -2.83 8.08
CA MET A 169 -4.63 -3.78 7.41
C MET A 169 -3.89 -4.65 8.44
N ALA A 170 -3.28 -4.03 9.45
CA ALA A 170 -2.56 -4.76 10.49
C ALA A 170 -3.48 -5.72 11.25
N ALA A 171 -4.60 -5.23 11.76
CA ALA A 171 -5.53 -6.03 12.54
C ALA A 171 -6.12 -7.21 11.75
N GLN A 172 -6.56 -6.97 10.50
CA GLN A 172 -7.28 -7.99 9.73
C GLN A 172 -6.36 -8.95 8.97
N TRP A 173 -5.15 -8.54 8.63
CA TRP A 173 -4.23 -9.37 7.85
C TRP A 173 -3.21 -10.14 8.70
N LEU A 174 -2.90 -9.68 9.93
CA LEU A 174 -2.09 -10.45 10.87
C LEU A 174 -2.90 -11.57 11.57
N CYS A 175 -4.15 -11.28 11.97
CA CYS A 175 -4.99 -12.27 12.66
C CYS A 175 -5.27 -13.52 11.81
N ASN A 176 -5.36 -13.39 10.49
CA ASN A 176 -5.56 -14.52 9.58
C ASN A 176 -4.31 -15.38 9.36
N SER A 177 -3.19 -15.04 9.99
CA SER A 177 -1.91 -15.72 9.83
C SER A 177 -1.62 -16.75 10.90
N ASN A 178 -2.38 -16.75 12.00
CA ASN A 178 -2.17 -17.65 13.12
C ASN A 178 -3.52 -18.18 13.65
N PRO A 179 -3.90 -19.43 13.33
CA PRO A 179 -5.10 -20.04 13.90
C PRO A 179 -5.05 -20.14 15.43
N ASN A 180 -3.89 -19.91 16.06
CA ASN A 180 -3.70 -19.91 17.51
C ASN A 180 -3.66 -18.49 18.12
N PHE A 181 -3.83 -17.43 17.36
CA PHE A 181 -3.96 -16.09 17.90
C PHE A 181 -5.41 -15.85 18.34
N GLN A 182 -5.77 -16.37 19.48
CA GLN A 182 -6.98 -15.95 20.19
C GLN A 182 -6.72 -14.54 20.73
N ALA A 183 -7.52 -13.58 20.28
CA ALA A 183 -7.56 -12.26 20.89
C ALA A 183 -7.75 -12.43 22.38
N GLY A 184 -6.74 -11.99 23.17
CA GLY A 184 -6.74 -12.12 24.61
C GLY A 184 -8.05 -11.59 25.18
N GLY A 185 -8.78 -12.50 25.84
CA GLY A 185 -10.06 -12.20 26.43
C GLY A 185 -9.92 -11.11 27.47
N THR A 186 -10.85 -10.20 27.43
CA THR A 186 -11.22 -9.26 28.48
C THR A 186 -11.43 -10.01 29.81
N LEU A 187 -10.69 -9.63 30.82
CA LEU A 187 -11.13 -9.75 32.22
C LEU A 187 -11.48 -8.37 32.72
#